data_ec44a3d69cf0537a55ef4d15e41a7fcc
#
_entry.id   ec44a3d69cf0537a55ef4d15e41a7fcc
#
_cell.length_a   1.000
_cell.length_b   1.000
_cell.length_c   1.000
_cell.angle_alpha   90.00
_cell.angle_beta   90.00
_cell.angle_gamma   90.00
#
_symmetry.space_group_name_H-M   'P 1'
#
loop_
_entity.id
_entity.type
_entity.pdbx_description
1 polymer ?
#
loop_
_entity_poly.entity_id
_entity_poly.type
_entity_poly.pdbx_seq_one_letter_code
_entity_poly.pdbx_strand_id
1 'polypeptide(L)'
;MAWLRSLRWKTVFAAALGVAGGVGMVALAPASLRAQQPSAPWDIVAQAEAKRKAQGLPVPSAVYLGEGALVHKINNWTVGLAGGLPEGTFLRFAAEIARNLNGTDDLRVLPVVTPGATENVKDLLYLKGIDIAITHADVFEHFRNVEKISNIDRRVHFISEMYISEIHVLARAEIKSFKDLEGKTVGFHTPGAGPSVTAPILFQRMGVKVNPVFVNNAIAIEKMKTGEIAALVHTVGKPNDLFVKVKNDFGFHFLPIPLDKFDDIYVPSTLTSDDYPGYVKPGETVDTIGVQAVLAVFNWPKDSDRYRRVQRFVDFYFDRFSKFQQPPYHPKWRSVNLAAKVPGWTRYVIAEEKLKQISDSKPAVLDPSLARVQAARVAPNDVAEQERLFQQFIEWNRARGKTAQQ
;
A
#
# COMPACT_ATOMS: atom_id res chain seq x y z
N MET A 1 8.06 -26.81 -50.35
CA MET A 1 6.67 -26.89 -50.79
C MET A 1 5.87 -25.97 -49.87
N ALA A 2 5.77 -24.74 -50.19
CA ALA A 2 4.82 -23.99 -51.03
C ALA A 2 3.37 -24.21 -50.60
N TRP A 3 2.79 -23.17 -50.03
CA TRP A 3 1.59 -22.48 -50.53
C TRP A 3 1.30 -21.20 -49.73
N LEU A 4 1.59 -20.07 -50.38
CA LEU A 4 1.06 -18.73 -50.16
C LEU A 4 -0.35 -18.64 -50.73
N ARG A 5 -1.25 -17.83 -50.16
CA ARG A 5 -2.15 -16.90 -50.88
C ARG A 5 -2.85 -15.93 -49.90
N SER A 6 -2.46 -14.75 -50.02
CA SER A 6 -3.02 -13.39 -50.11
C SER A 6 -4.52 -13.26 -50.30
N LEU A 7 -5.17 -12.40 -49.51
CA LEU A 7 -6.42 -11.72 -49.91
C LEU A 7 -6.32 -10.22 -49.64
N ARG A 8 -6.24 -9.47 -50.72
CA ARG A 8 -6.38 -8.01 -50.78
C ARG A 8 -7.89 -7.65 -50.76
N TRP A 9 -8.28 -6.66 -49.99
CA TRP A 9 -9.57 -5.99 -50.17
C TRP A 9 -9.36 -4.64 -50.79
N LYS A 10 -10.07 -4.44 -51.93
CA LYS A 10 -10.06 -3.27 -52.76
C LYS A 10 -11.17 -2.29 -52.31
N THR A 11 -10.78 -1.03 -52.31
CA THR A 11 -11.58 0.20 -52.29
C THR A 11 -12.67 0.19 -53.34
N VAL A 12 -13.87 0.66 -53.00
CA VAL A 12 -14.89 1.11 -53.96
C VAL A 12 -15.23 2.57 -53.68
N PHE A 13 -14.81 3.43 -54.60
CA PHE A 13 -15.32 4.79 -54.76
C PHE A 13 -16.61 4.75 -55.57
N ALA A 14 -17.62 5.49 -55.15
CA ALA A 14 -18.71 5.90 -56.04
C ALA A 14 -18.89 7.43 -55.96
N ALA A 15 -18.62 8.05 -57.06
CA ALA A 15 -18.89 9.46 -57.30
C ALA A 15 -20.33 9.63 -57.83
N ALA A 16 -21.00 10.67 -57.42
CA ALA A 16 -22.15 11.21 -58.14
C ALA A 16 -22.07 12.74 -58.15
N LEU A 17 -22.15 13.23 -59.34
CA LEU A 17 -22.11 14.62 -59.78
C LEU A 17 -23.44 15.34 -59.56
N GLY A 18 -23.39 16.58 -59.17
CA GLY A 18 -23.84 17.77 -59.81
C GLY A 18 -25.28 18.25 -59.58
N VAL A 19 -25.41 19.48 -59.15
CA VAL A 19 -25.95 20.59 -59.93
C VAL A 19 -25.93 21.88 -59.07
N ALA A 20 -25.54 22.94 -59.71
CA ALA A 20 -25.37 24.28 -59.16
C ALA A 20 -26.70 25.04 -58.94
N GLY A 21 -26.67 25.99 -58.02
CA GLY A 21 -27.67 27.08 -58.00
C GLY A 21 -27.72 27.83 -56.66
N GLY A 22 -27.27 29.10 -56.67
CA GLY A 22 -27.89 30.15 -55.85
C GLY A 22 -27.22 30.61 -54.55
N VAL A 23 -26.47 31.63 -54.68
CA VAL A 23 -26.06 32.71 -53.77
C VAL A 23 -26.88 32.84 -52.47
N GLY A 24 -26.18 32.85 -51.35
CA GLY A 24 -26.67 33.27 -50.05
C GLY A 24 -25.56 33.19 -49.02
N MET A 25 -24.71 34.24 -48.91
CA MET A 25 -23.78 34.38 -47.81
C MET A 25 -24.54 34.56 -46.49
N VAL A 26 -24.59 33.56 -45.65
CA VAL A 26 -24.90 33.71 -44.26
C VAL A 26 -23.61 33.28 -43.50
N ALA A 27 -22.99 34.28 -42.89
CA ALA A 27 -21.86 34.07 -41.99
C ALA A 27 -22.33 33.27 -40.76
N LEU A 28 -22.06 31.97 -40.78
CA LEU A 28 -22.21 31.13 -39.61
C LEU A 28 -20.93 31.33 -38.75
N ALA A 29 -21.10 32.07 -37.67
CA ALA A 29 -20.12 32.08 -36.56
C ALA A 29 -19.85 30.66 -36.13
N PRO A 30 -18.61 30.29 -35.79
CA PRO A 30 -18.33 28.95 -35.30
C PRO A 30 -19.07 28.74 -33.98
N ALA A 31 -19.99 27.78 -33.96
CA ALA A 31 -20.56 27.26 -32.74
C ALA A 31 -19.41 26.77 -31.86
N SER A 32 -19.13 27.51 -30.78
CA SER A 32 -18.23 27.09 -29.75
C SER A 32 -18.63 25.69 -29.33
N LEU A 33 -17.73 24.73 -29.54
CA LEU A 33 -17.76 23.42 -28.88
C LEU A 33 -17.68 23.66 -27.37
N ARG A 34 -18.80 23.99 -26.74
CA ARG A 34 -18.95 23.81 -25.33
C ARG A 34 -18.82 22.31 -25.07
N ALA A 35 -17.70 21.88 -24.52
CA ALA A 35 -17.62 20.56 -23.93
C ALA A 35 -18.83 20.44 -22.99
N GLN A 36 -19.77 19.57 -23.34
CA GLN A 36 -20.89 19.24 -22.46
C GLN A 36 -20.26 18.69 -21.19
N GLN A 37 -20.41 19.42 -20.08
CA GLN A 37 -20.14 18.84 -18.77
C GLN A 37 -20.96 17.56 -18.66
N PRO A 38 -20.38 16.46 -18.17
CA PRO A 38 -21.15 15.24 -17.96
C PRO A 38 -22.35 15.61 -17.08
N SER A 39 -23.57 15.38 -17.59
CA SER A 39 -24.81 15.62 -16.86
C SER A 39 -24.76 14.92 -15.51
N ALA A 40 -25.17 15.59 -14.46
CA ALA A 40 -25.25 14.96 -13.13
C ALA A 40 -26.10 13.67 -13.21
N PRO A 41 -25.80 12.63 -12.40
CA PRO A 41 -26.51 11.35 -12.50
C PRO A 41 -28.03 11.44 -12.42
N TRP A 42 -28.56 12.40 -11.64
CA TRP A 42 -30.01 12.69 -11.58
C TRP A 42 -30.55 13.29 -12.87
N ASP A 43 -29.73 14.01 -13.65
CA ASP A 43 -30.14 14.52 -14.97
C ASP A 43 -30.28 13.40 -15.99
N ILE A 44 -29.44 12.38 -15.88
CA ILE A 44 -29.54 11.16 -16.71
C ILE A 44 -30.84 10.40 -16.37
N VAL A 45 -31.18 10.28 -15.11
CA VAL A 45 -32.41 9.63 -14.65
C VAL A 45 -33.62 10.42 -15.11
N ALA A 46 -33.65 11.74 -14.92
CA ALA A 46 -34.73 12.62 -15.34
C ALA A 46 -34.93 12.59 -16.89
N GLN A 47 -33.81 12.59 -17.63
CA GLN A 47 -33.88 12.46 -19.12
C GLN A 47 -34.38 11.08 -19.53
N ALA A 48 -33.96 10.01 -18.86
CA ALA A 48 -34.44 8.66 -19.14
C ALA A 48 -35.94 8.52 -18.82
N GLU A 49 -36.41 9.11 -17.71
CA GLU A 49 -37.84 9.16 -17.35
C GLU A 49 -38.68 9.93 -18.40
N ALA A 50 -38.23 11.13 -18.79
CA ALA A 50 -38.87 11.95 -19.79
C ALA A 50 -38.96 11.21 -21.13
N LYS A 51 -37.90 10.53 -21.54
CA LYS A 51 -37.86 9.72 -22.76
C LYS A 51 -38.81 8.53 -22.70
N ARG A 52 -38.86 7.81 -21.55
CA ARG A 52 -39.78 6.69 -21.35
C ARG A 52 -41.24 7.15 -21.36
N LYS A 53 -41.54 8.27 -20.68
CA LYS A 53 -42.86 8.88 -20.66
C LYS A 53 -43.31 9.30 -22.05
N ALA A 54 -42.41 9.89 -22.85
CA ALA A 54 -42.71 10.25 -24.25
C ALA A 54 -42.93 9.03 -25.16
N GLN A 55 -42.38 7.88 -24.80
CA GLN A 55 -42.57 6.61 -25.51
C GLN A 55 -43.76 5.77 -24.99
N GLY A 56 -44.54 6.27 -24.01
CA GLY A 56 -45.62 5.51 -23.39
C GLY A 56 -45.21 4.30 -22.58
N LEU A 57 -43.91 4.23 -22.18
CA LEU A 57 -43.39 3.12 -21.42
C LEU A 57 -43.56 3.39 -19.93
N PRO A 58 -43.76 2.35 -19.10
CA PRO A 58 -43.91 2.51 -17.67
C PRO A 58 -42.65 3.19 -17.06
N VAL A 59 -42.88 4.23 -16.27
CA VAL A 59 -41.84 4.90 -15.49
C VAL A 59 -41.56 4.06 -14.23
N PRO A 60 -40.30 3.77 -13.90
CA PRO A 60 -39.98 3.03 -12.69
C PRO A 60 -40.52 3.71 -11.43
N SER A 61 -40.93 2.93 -10.45
CA SER A 61 -41.45 3.47 -9.20
C SER A 61 -40.36 4.26 -8.46
N ALA A 62 -40.77 5.18 -7.56
CA ALA A 62 -39.84 5.95 -6.72
C ALA A 62 -38.86 5.05 -5.92
N VAL A 63 -39.24 3.81 -5.64
CA VAL A 63 -38.37 2.81 -4.99
C VAL A 63 -37.18 2.45 -5.88
N TYR A 64 -37.38 2.26 -7.19
CA TYR A 64 -36.29 1.99 -8.12
C TYR A 64 -35.35 3.19 -8.31
N LEU A 65 -35.88 4.41 -8.22
CA LEU A 65 -35.07 5.63 -8.28
C LEU A 65 -34.22 5.77 -7.01
N GLY A 66 -34.77 5.42 -5.84
CA GLY A 66 -34.04 5.39 -4.56
C GLY A 66 -32.90 4.36 -4.58
N GLU A 67 -33.16 3.17 -5.14
CA GLU A 67 -32.15 2.12 -5.28
C GLU A 67 -31.03 2.54 -6.23
N GLY A 68 -31.35 3.12 -7.39
CA GLY A 68 -30.35 3.64 -8.34
C GLY A 68 -29.46 4.73 -7.72
N ALA A 69 -30.04 5.64 -6.94
CA ALA A 69 -29.30 6.66 -6.21
C ALA A 69 -28.38 6.05 -5.14
N LEU A 70 -28.84 5.02 -4.43
CA LEU A 70 -28.05 4.29 -3.43
C LEU A 70 -26.88 3.53 -4.07
N VAL A 71 -27.12 2.81 -5.17
CA VAL A 71 -26.09 2.13 -5.97
C VAL A 71 -25.03 3.12 -6.39
N HIS A 72 -25.43 4.27 -6.94
CA HIS A 72 -24.51 5.31 -7.38
C HIS A 72 -23.70 5.88 -6.18
N LYS A 73 -24.36 6.22 -5.08
CA LYS A 73 -23.73 6.74 -3.85
C LYS A 73 -22.67 5.77 -3.32
N ILE A 74 -23.01 4.49 -3.20
CA ILE A 74 -22.08 3.46 -2.69
C ILE A 74 -20.87 3.32 -3.63
N ASN A 75 -21.09 3.17 -4.94
CA ASN A 75 -20.00 2.95 -5.89
C ASN A 75 -19.08 4.15 -6.07
N ASN A 76 -19.58 5.37 -5.95
CA ASN A 76 -18.75 6.58 -6.06
C ASN A 76 -17.70 6.70 -4.98
N TRP A 77 -17.94 6.13 -3.80
CA TRP A 77 -17.04 6.22 -2.66
C TRP A 77 -16.34 4.88 -2.34
N THR A 78 -16.31 3.98 -3.29
CA THR A 78 -15.62 2.70 -3.13
C THR A 78 -14.17 2.84 -3.55
N VAL A 79 -13.26 2.41 -2.68
CA VAL A 79 -11.81 2.37 -2.84
C VAL A 79 -11.34 0.94 -2.78
N GLY A 80 -10.68 0.45 -3.83
CA GLY A 80 -10.02 -0.84 -3.84
C GLY A 80 -8.62 -0.74 -3.22
N LEU A 81 -8.36 -1.54 -2.20
CA LEU A 81 -7.09 -1.62 -1.48
C LEU A 81 -6.44 -2.99 -1.68
N ALA A 82 -5.40 -3.04 -2.51
CA ALA A 82 -4.63 -4.26 -2.71
C ALA A 82 -3.83 -4.59 -1.44
N GLY A 83 -4.10 -5.75 -0.86
CA GLY A 83 -3.48 -6.25 0.35
C GLY A 83 -2.37 -7.26 0.05
N GLY A 84 -2.70 -8.52 -0.04
CA GLY A 84 -1.74 -9.61 -0.23
C GLY A 84 -2.42 -10.94 0.06
N LEU A 85 -1.62 -11.96 0.33
CA LEU A 85 -2.12 -13.28 0.69
C LEU A 85 -2.68 -13.28 2.13
N PRO A 86 -3.60 -14.20 2.44
CA PRO A 86 -4.25 -14.30 3.76
C PRO A 86 -3.27 -14.52 4.93
N GLU A 87 -2.16 -15.21 4.69
CA GLU A 87 -1.11 -15.47 5.67
C GLU A 87 -0.17 -14.28 5.87
N GLY A 88 -0.28 -13.24 5.03
CA GLY A 88 0.56 -12.06 5.08
C GLY A 88 -0.02 -10.94 5.94
N THR A 89 0.85 -10.09 6.48
CA THR A 89 0.45 -8.93 7.30
C THR A 89 -0.31 -7.88 6.48
N PHE A 90 -0.05 -7.75 5.19
CA PHE A 90 -0.67 -6.74 4.32
C PHE A 90 -2.19 -6.88 4.24
N LEU A 91 -2.70 -8.10 4.01
CA LEU A 91 -4.16 -8.31 3.94
C LEU A 91 -4.82 -8.04 5.29
N ARG A 92 -4.17 -8.39 6.40
CA ARG A 92 -4.65 -8.07 7.74
C ARG A 92 -4.76 -6.57 7.93
N PHE A 93 -3.74 -5.80 7.57
CA PHE A 93 -3.79 -4.33 7.64
C PHE A 93 -4.86 -3.75 6.72
N ALA A 94 -4.99 -4.23 5.50
CA ALA A 94 -6.04 -3.80 4.58
C ALA A 94 -7.45 -4.06 5.13
N ALA A 95 -7.68 -5.22 5.75
CA ALA A 95 -8.94 -5.56 6.41
C ALA A 95 -9.20 -4.70 7.65
N GLU A 96 -8.17 -4.40 8.43
CA GLU A 96 -8.26 -3.53 9.60
C GLU A 96 -8.54 -2.07 9.20
N ILE A 97 -7.93 -1.58 8.11
CA ILE A 97 -8.27 -0.28 7.51
C ILE A 97 -9.74 -0.26 7.10
N ALA A 98 -10.19 -1.26 6.36
CA ALA A 98 -11.58 -1.36 5.95
C ALA A 98 -12.54 -1.37 7.15
N ARG A 99 -12.25 -2.16 8.17
CA ARG A 99 -13.07 -2.23 9.38
C ARG A 99 -13.19 -0.90 10.13
N ASN A 100 -12.12 -0.11 10.18
CA ASN A 100 -12.11 1.18 10.85
C ASN A 100 -12.76 2.29 10.01
N LEU A 101 -12.55 2.28 8.68
CA LEU A 101 -13.01 3.36 7.82
C LEU A 101 -14.42 3.12 7.27
N ASN A 102 -14.83 1.88 7.05
CA ASN A 102 -16.20 1.53 6.67
C ASN A 102 -17.14 1.75 7.87
N GLY A 103 -18.24 2.37 7.71
CA GLY A 103 -19.20 2.64 8.79
C GLY A 103 -19.98 3.90 8.56
N THR A 104 -19.63 4.61 7.50
CA THR A 104 -20.41 5.71 6.96
C THR A 104 -20.77 5.39 5.53
N ASP A 105 -21.89 5.91 5.07
CA ASP A 105 -22.32 5.74 3.67
C ASP A 105 -21.39 6.45 2.66
N ASP A 106 -20.36 7.14 3.16
CA ASP A 106 -19.52 8.02 2.38
C ASP A 106 -18.18 7.41 1.97
N LEU A 107 -17.83 6.23 2.45
CA LEU A 107 -16.61 5.52 2.08
C LEU A 107 -16.80 4.01 2.22
N ARG A 108 -16.34 3.27 1.22
CA ARG A 108 -16.23 1.82 1.23
C ARG A 108 -14.80 1.43 0.83
N VAL A 109 -14.05 0.88 1.74
CA VAL A 109 -12.74 0.29 1.47
C VAL A 109 -12.94 -1.20 1.27
N LEU A 110 -12.52 -1.71 0.12
CA LEU A 110 -12.59 -3.13 -0.22
C LEU A 110 -11.16 -3.70 -0.20
N PRO A 111 -10.81 -4.49 0.80
CA PRO A 111 -9.55 -5.23 0.79
C PRO A 111 -9.57 -6.28 -0.32
N VAL A 112 -8.54 -6.28 -1.14
CA VAL A 112 -8.40 -7.22 -2.26
C VAL A 112 -7.26 -8.18 -1.97
N VAL A 113 -7.54 -9.47 -2.06
CA VAL A 113 -6.54 -10.53 -1.98
C VAL A 113 -5.72 -10.53 -3.26
N THR A 114 -4.41 -10.50 -3.13
CA THR A 114 -3.46 -10.47 -4.25
C THR A 114 -2.28 -11.40 -3.94
N PRO A 115 -1.40 -11.69 -4.90
CA PRO A 115 -0.15 -12.40 -4.63
C PRO A 115 0.79 -11.66 -3.67
N GLY A 116 0.72 -10.31 -3.58
CA GLY A 116 1.51 -9.52 -2.62
C GLY A 116 2.18 -8.29 -3.20
N ALA A 117 3.26 -7.83 -2.56
CA ALA A 117 3.87 -6.51 -2.79
C ALA A 117 4.19 -6.21 -4.26
N THR A 118 4.72 -7.18 -4.99
CA THR A 118 5.13 -7.00 -6.39
C THR A 118 3.91 -6.88 -7.31
N GLU A 119 2.92 -7.75 -7.13
CA GLU A 119 1.68 -7.67 -7.91
C GLU A 119 0.88 -6.42 -7.56
N ASN A 120 0.89 -6.01 -6.30
CA ASN A 120 0.19 -4.81 -5.83
C ASN A 120 0.62 -3.54 -6.56
N VAL A 121 1.90 -3.40 -6.92
CA VAL A 121 2.38 -2.25 -7.72
C VAL A 121 1.88 -2.35 -9.16
N LYS A 122 1.84 -3.55 -9.75
CA LYS A 122 1.28 -3.77 -11.10
C LYS A 122 -0.22 -3.49 -11.12
N ASP A 123 -0.93 -4.00 -10.13
CA ASP A 123 -2.37 -3.78 -9.97
C ASP A 123 -2.69 -2.28 -9.79
N LEU A 124 -1.91 -1.58 -8.98
CA LEU A 124 -2.07 -0.13 -8.79
C LEU A 124 -1.86 0.65 -10.09
N LEU A 125 -0.94 0.20 -10.94
CA LEU A 125 -0.62 0.85 -12.20
C LEU A 125 -1.62 0.54 -13.32
N TYR A 126 -2.18 -0.66 -13.36
CA TYR A 126 -2.84 -1.19 -14.54
C TYR A 126 -4.23 -1.79 -14.30
N LEU A 127 -4.54 -2.26 -13.08
CA LEU A 127 -5.80 -2.92 -12.81
C LEU A 127 -6.91 -1.91 -12.47
N LYS A 128 -8.01 -1.99 -13.20
CA LYS A 128 -9.19 -1.16 -12.90
C LYS A 128 -9.82 -1.62 -11.58
N GLY A 129 -10.00 -0.70 -10.63
CA GLY A 129 -10.64 -0.97 -9.35
C GLY A 129 -9.67 -1.02 -8.17
N ILE A 130 -8.36 -0.97 -8.42
CA ILE A 130 -7.35 -0.73 -7.39
C ILE A 130 -6.99 0.76 -7.38
N ASP A 131 -7.14 1.38 -6.23
CA ASP A 131 -6.87 2.80 -6.01
C ASP A 131 -5.67 3.00 -5.08
N ILE A 132 -5.47 2.07 -4.15
CA ILE A 132 -4.44 2.07 -3.11
C ILE A 132 -3.88 0.65 -2.99
N ALA A 133 -2.62 0.52 -2.61
CA ALA A 133 -1.95 -0.77 -2.47
C ALA A 133 -0.95 -0.75 -1.32
N ILE A 134 -0.75 -1.89 -0.65
CA ILE A 134 0.34 -2.04 0.31
C ILE A 134 1.49 -2.75 -0.41
N THR A 135 2.68 -2.16 -0.38
CA THR A 135 3.88 -2.72 -1.01
C THR A 135 5.12 -2.52 -0.16
N HIS A 136 6.28 -2.97 -0.63
CA HIS A 136 7.57 -2.75 0.00
C HIS A 136 8.40 -1.72 -0.77
N ALA A 137 9.29 -1.02 -0.07
CA ALA A 137 10.13 0.01 -0.68
C ALA A 137 11.11 -0.58 -1.71
N ASP A 138 11.68 -1.76 -1.46
CA ASP A 138 12.58 -2.46 -2.37
C ASP A 138 11.91 -2.93 -3.67
N VAL A 139 10.62 -3.28 -3.60
CA VAL A 139 9.82 -3.62 -4.79
C VAL A 139 9.67 -2.42 -5.71
N PHE A 140 9.47 -1.23 -5.17
CA PHE A 140 9.39 -0.01 -5.97
C PHE A 140 10.73 0.32 -6.66
N GLU A 141 11.84 0.19 -5.90
CA GLU A 141 13.19 0.33 -6.46
C GLU A 141 13.45 -0.68 -7.58
N HIS A 142 12.99 -1.92 -7.42
CA HIS A 142 13.07 -2.93 -8.47
C HIS A 142 12.32 -2.51 -9.74
N PHE A 143 11.10 -2.01 -9.62
CA PHE A 143 10.31 -1.53 -10.75
C PHE A 143 10.95 -0.32 -11.44
N ARG A 144 11.59 0.56 -10.68
CA ARG A 144 12.28 1.73 -11.18
C ARG A 144 13.56 1.36 -11.93
N ASN A 145 14.40 0.55 -11.29
CA ASN A 145 15.78 0.36 -11.71
C ASN A 145 16.00 -0.88 -12.58
N VAL A 146 15.23 -1.95 -12.34
CA VAL A 146 15.37 -3.24 -13.03
C VAL A 146 14.33 -3.38 -14.14
N GLU A 147 13.05 -3.30 -13.83
CA GLU A 147 11.95 -3.37 -14.83
C GLU A 147 11.83 -2.07 -15.64
N LYS A 148 12.40 -0.96 -15.16
CA LYS A 148 12.44 0.35 -15.82
C LYS A 148 11.07 0.84 -16.27
N ILE A 149 10.06 0.71 -15.39
CA ILE A 149 8.71 1.19 -15.69
C ILE A 149 8.74 2.70 -15.88
N SER A 150 8.29 3.14 -17.06
CA SER A 150 8.38 4.55 -17.46
C SER A 150 7.60 5.46 -16.50
N ASN A 151 8.28 6.52 -16.03
CA ASN A 151 7.71 7.55 -15.15
C ASN A 151 7.05 7.02 -13.88
N ILE A 152 7.52 5.90 -13.32
CA ILE A 152 6.92 5.30 -12.13
C ILE A 152 6.87 6.29 -10.95
N ASP A 153 7.91 7.11 -10.77
CA ASP A 153 8.00 8.13 -9.71
C ASP A 153 6.92 9.22 -9.79
N ARG A 154 6.39 9.48 -10.99
CA ARG A 154 5.30 10.44 -11.21
C ARG A 154 3.93 9.79 -11.10
N ARG A 155 3.86 8.48 -11.25
CA ARG A 155 2.61 7.70 -11.30
C ARG A 155 2.24 7.10 -9.96
N VAL A 156 3.22 6.69 -9.16
CA VAL A 156 3.02 6.05 -7.86
C VAL A 156 3.64 6.89 -6.77
N HIS A 157 2.81 7.30 -5.83
CA HIS A 157 3.19 8.05 -4.64
C HIS A 157 2.85 7.24 -3.39
N PHE A 158 3.21 7.71 -2.20
CA PHE A 158 2.82 7.05 -0.95
C PHE A 158 1.97 7.96 -0.05
N ILE A 159 1.01 7.36 0.64
CA ILE A 159 0.18 8.03 1.65
C ILE A 159 0.94 8.08 2.97
N SER A 160 1.41 6.93 3.44
CA SER A 160 2.20 6.79 4.67
C SER A 160 3.17 5.62 4.56
N GLU A 161 4.29 5.72 5.26
CA GLU A 161 5.00 4.53 5.72
C GLU A 161 4.09 3.80 6.71
N MET A 162 4.13 2.47 6.70
CA MET A 162 3.27 1.67 7.58
C MET A 162 4.08 1.06 8.72
N TYR A 163 4.90 0.09 8.41
CA TYR A 163 5.72 -0.61 9.39
C TYR A 163 6.92 -1.26 8.71
N ILE A 164 7.84 -1.75 9.50
CA ILE A 164 8.95 -2.54 8.99
C ILE A 164 8.51 -3.99 8.85
N SER A 165 8.65 -4.54 7.63
CA SER A 165 8.52 -5.97 7.34
C SER A 165 9.89 -6.61 7.48
N GLU A 166 10.04 -7.52 8.42
CA GLU A 166 11.27 -8.23 8.67
C GLU A 166 11.52 -9.31 7.61
N ILE A 167 12.78 -9.49 7.22
CA ILE A 167 13.19 -10.57 6.31
C ILE A 167 13.55 -11.78 7.15
N HIS A 168 12.78 -12.85 6.98
CA HIS A 168 12.98 -14.11 7.66
C HIS A 168 13.61 -15.10 6.68
N VAL A 169 14.77 -15.64 7.00
CA VAL A 169 15.36 -16.77 6.28
C VAL A 169 15.29 -17.98 7.21
N LEU A 170 14.23 -18.76 7.07
CA LEU A 170 14.08 -20.00 7.82
C LEU A 170 14.85 -21.11 7.12
N ALA A 171 15.75 -21.76 7.83
CA ALA A 171 16.66 -22.77 7.32
C ALA A 171 16.53 -24.10 8.07
N ARG A 172 16.87 -25.20 7.41
CA ARG A 172 16.98 -26.53 8.02
C ARG A 172 18.13 -26.60 9.01
N ALA A 173 18.06 -27.54 9.93
CA ALA A 173 18.97 -27.67 11.07
C ALA A 173 20.47 -27.75 10.69
N GLU A 174 20.78 -28.36 9.54
CA GLU A 174 22.17 -28.52 9.03
C GLU A 174 22.74 -27.26 8.37
N ILE A 175 21.92 -26.31 7.98
CA ILE A 175 22.33 -25.04 7.35
C ILE A 175 22.69 -24.06 8.47
N LYS A 176 23.94 -23.67 8.64
CA LYS A 176 24.38 -22.78 9.72
C LYS A 176 24.68 -21.35 9.27
N SER A 177 24.85 -21.16 7.96
CA SER A 177 25.20 -19.89 7.36
C SER A 177 24.63 -19.76 5.95
N PHE A 178 24.62 -18.55 5.40
CA PHE A 178 24.28 -18.33 4.00
C PHE A 178 25.19 -19.12 3.04
N LYS A 179 26.45 -19.31 3.40
CA LYS A 179 27.41 -20.08 2.56
C LYS A 179 26.99 -21.53 2.39
N ASP A 180 26.32 -22.13 3.38
CA ASP A 180 25.83 -23.51 3.30
C ASP A 180 24.65 -23.67 2.33
N LEU A 181 24.08 -22.56 1.90
CA LEU A 181 23.01 -22.50 0.90
C LEU A 181 23.54 -22.50 -0.54
N GLU A 182 24.85 -22.40 -0.77
CA GLU A 182 25.42 -22.40 -2.13
C GLU A 182 24.97 -23.65 -2.90
N GLY A 183 24.34 -23.44 -4.07
CA GLY A 183 23.81 -24.51 -4.92
C GLY A 183 22.57 -25.23 -4.37
N LYS A 184 22.06 -24.84 -3.19
CA LYS A 184 20.86 -25.44 -2.60
C LYS A 184 19.58 -24.85 -3.19
N THR A 185 18.50 -25.62 -3.06
CA THR A 185 17.14 -25.17 -3.41
C THR A 185 16.58 -24.31 -2.28
N VAL A 186 16.14 -23.08 -2.61
CA VAL A 186 15.59 -22.13 -1.65
C VAL A 186 14.24 -21.60 -2.12
N GLY A 187 13.25 -21.56 -1.23
CA GLY A 187 11.92 -21.04 -1.49
C GLY A 187 11.90 -19.51 -1.51
N PHE A 188 11.47 -18.91 -2.62
CA PHE A 188 11.36 -17.46 -2.82
C PHE A 188 9.90 -16.97 -2.81
N HIS A 189 9.02 -17.73 -2.17
CA HIS A 189 7.58 -17.51 -2.15
C HIS A 189 6.94 -17.62 -3.55
N THR A 190 5.66 -17.27 -3.69
CA THR A 190 4.97 -17.24 -4.98
C THR A 190 5.38 -16.04 -5.82
N PRO A 191 5.35 -16.13 -7.16
CA PRO A 191 5.51 -14.96 -8.02
C PRO A 191 4.48 -13.87 -7.64
N GLY A 192 4.89 -12.61 -7.70
CA GLY A 192 4.05 -11.48 -7.30
C GLY A 192 4.09 -11.13 -5.80
N ALA A 193 4.59 -12.03 -4.95
CA ALA A 193 4.85 -11.73 -3.54
C ALA A 193 6.12 -10.87 -3.35
N GLY A 194 6.24 -10.20 -2.20
CA GLY A 194 7.44 -9.41 -1.88
C GLY A 194 8.75 -10.20 -1.96
N PRO A 195 8.84 -11.38 -1.33
CA PRO A 195 10.06 -12.19 -1.36
C PRO A 195 10.52 -12.61 -2.76
N SER A 196 9.65 -12.61 -3.77
CA SER A 196 10.07 -12.90 -5.14
C SER A 196 11.01 -11.81 -5.72
N VAL A 197 11.05 -10.63 -5.12
CA VAL A 197 12.01 -9.54 -5.41
C VAL A 197 13.08 -9.45 -4.32
N THR A 198 12.68 -9.46 -3.05
CA THR A 198 13.60 -9.31 -1.91
C THR A 198 14.63 -10.44 -1.84
N ALA A 199 14.25 -11.72 -2.08
CA ALA A 199 15.16 -12.84 -1.97
C ALA A 199 16.28 -12.83 -3.02
N PRO A 200 16.04 -12.55 -4.32
CA PRO A 200 17.12 -12.34 -5.29
C PRO A 200 18.12 -11.27 -4.85
N ILE A 201 17.64 -10.12 -4.36
CA ILE A 201 18.50 -9.03 -3.86
C ILE A 201 19.34 -9.53 -2.67
N LEU A 202 18.72 -10.22 -1.72
CA LEU A 202 19.39 -10.78 -0.55
C LEU A 202 20.54 -11.71 -0.96
N PHE A 203 20.26 -12.73 -1.77
CA PHE A 203 21.27 -13.71 -2.16
C PHE A 203 22.37 -13.13 -3.05
N GLN A 204 22.03 -12.18 -3.94
CA GLN A 204 23.02 -11.47 -4.74
C GLN A 204 24.00 -10.68 -3.87
N ARG A 205 23.51 -9.94 -2.88
CA ARG A 205 24.35 -9.15 -1.97
C ARG A 205 25.15 -10.02 -1.00
N MET A 206 24.61 -11.15 -0.60
CA MET A 206 25.33 -12.16 0.21
C MET A 206 26.41 -12.87 -0.61
N GLY A 207 26.37 -12.79 -1.94
CA GLY A 207 27.33 -13.47 -2.83
C GLY A 207 27.13 -14.99 -2.86
N VAL A 208 25.91 -15.47 -2.66
CA VAL A 208 25.56 -16.91 -2.60
C VAL A 208 24.62 -17.24 -3.75
N LYS A 209 24.94 -18.22 -4.56
CA LYS A 209 24.09 -18.68 -5.66
C LYS A 209 23.23 -19.85 -5.21
N VAL A 210 21.93 -19.71 -5.31
CA VAL A 210 20.94 -20.74 -4.93
C VAL A 210 20.08 -21.12 -6.13
N ASN A 211 19.37 -22.24 -6.03
CA ASN A 211 18.35 -22.64 -7.00
C ASN A 211 16.97 -22.18 -6.49
N PRO A 212 16.41 -21.08 -7.00
CA PRO A 212 15.16 -20.53 -6.48
C PRO A 212 13.98 -21.41 -6.90
N VAL A 213 13.04 -21.63 -5.97
CA VAL A 213 11.73 -22.22 -6.27
C VAL A 213 10.62 -21.28 -5.79
N PHE A 214 9.60 -21.12 -6.62
CA PHE A 214 8.50 -20.19 -6.39
C PHE A 214 7.24 -20.94 -5.97
N VAL A 215 7.13 -21.19 -4.68
CA VAL A 215 5.99 -21.84 -4.03
C VAL A 215 5.61 -21.07 -2.77
N ASN A 216 4.35 -21.16 -2.32
CA ASN A 216 3.97 -20.52 -1.08
C ASN A 216 4.72 -21.16 0.12
N ASN A 217 4.84 -20.40 1.21
CA ASN A 217 5.67 -20.82 2.34
C ASN A 217 5.12 -22.02 3.09
N ALA A 218 3.81 -22.28 3.07
CA ALA A 218 3.27 -23.52 3.65
C ALA A 218 3.78 -24.75 2.90
N ILE A 219 3.75 -24.73 1.56
CA ILE A 219 4.33 -25.79 0.72
C ILE A 219 5.84 -25.86 0.90
N ALA A 220 6.53 -24.71 0.97
CA ALA A 220 7.98 -24.68 1.19
C ALA A 220 8.38 -25.35 2.50
N ILE A 221 7.63 -25.12 3.59
CA ILE A 221 7.88 -25.78 4.89
C ILE A 221 7.73 -27.31 4.76
N GLU A 222 6.69 -27.81 4.08
CA GLU A 222 6.55 -29.26 3.88
C GLU A 222 7.73 -29.83 3.08
N LYS A 223 8.17 -29.14 2.03
CA LYS A 223 9.36 -29.50 1.25
C LYS A 223 10.68 -29.37 2.04
N MET A 224 10.75 -28.50 3.02
CA MET A 224 11.88 -28.43 3.95
C MET A 224 11.93 -29.68 4.86
N LYS A 225 10.79 -30.18 5.32
CA LYS A 225 10.72 -31.41 6.13
C LYS A 225 11.24 -32.64 5.37
N THR A 226 10.98 -32.71 4.08
CA THR A 226 11.44 -33.81 3.20
C THR A 226 12.87 -33.61 2.67
N GLY A 227 13.47 -32.43 2.86
CA GLY A 227 14.83 -32.13 2.39
C GLY A 227 14.90 -31.62 0.95
N GLU A 228 13.78 -31.44 0.28
CA GLU A 228 13.75 -30.88 -1.08
C GLU A 228 14.13 -29.38 -1.13
N ILE A 229 13.80 -28.63 -0.08
CA ILE A 229 14.14 -27.19 0.09
C ILE A 229 15.01 -27.06 1.32
N ALA A 230 16.13 -26.34 1.21
CA ALA A 230 17.07 -26.11 2.30
C ALA A 230 16.69 -24.93 3.21
N ALA A 231 16.10 -23.90 2.63
CA ALA A 231 15.63 -22.71 3.33
C ALA A 231 14.48 -22.03 2.56
N LEU A 232 13.73 -21.19 3.25
CA LEU A 232 12.76 -20.27 2.62
C LEU A 232 13.00 -18.83 3.06
N VAL A 233 12.60 -17.90 2.21
CA VAL A 233 12.61 -16.45 2.50
C VAL A 233 11.19 -15.96 2.65
N HIS A 234 10.92 -15.20 3.72
CA HIS A 234 9.66 -14.52 3.93
C HIS A 234 9.89 -13.08 4.38
N THR A 235 9.24 -12.12 3.71
CA THR A 235 9.28 -10.69 4.06
C THR A 235 7.92 -10.32 4.62
N VAL A 236 7.83 -10.18 5.93
CA VAL A 236 6.54 -10.04 6.63
C VAL A 236 6.74 -9.36 7.99
N GLY A 237 5.71 -8.66 8.48
CA GLY A 237 5.73 -8.09 9.83
C GLY A 237 5.69 -9.17 10.91
N LYS A 238 6.57 -9.06 11.89
CA LYS A 238 6.62 -9.94 13.07
C LYS A 238 5.62 -9.52 14.17
N PRO A 239 5.08 -10.47 14.97
CA PRO A 239 5.11 -11.91 14.75
C PRO A 239 4.22 -12.33 13.59
N ASN A 240 4.61 -13.36 12.84
CA ASN A 240 3.81 -13.90 11.74
C ASN A 240 3.25 -15.27 12.10
N ASP A 241 1.97 -15.46 11.81
CA ASP A 241 1.20 -16.66 12.13
C ASP A 241 1.81 -17.95 11.55
N LEU A 242 2.44 -17.88 10.37
CA LEU A 242 3.09 -19.01 9.74
C LEU A 242 4.12 -19.65 10.67
N PHE A 243 4.96 -18.83 11.32
CA PHE A 243 6.00 -19.33 12.20
C PHE A 243 5.50 -19.57 13.63
N VAL A 244 4.52 -18.81 14.10
CA VAL A 244 3.94 -18.99 15.44
C VAL A 244 3.13 -20.29 15.53
N LYS A 245 2.41 -20.66 14.47
CA LYS A 245 1.50 -21.83 14.45
C LYS A 245 2.17 -23.13 14.05
N VAL A 246 3.32 -23.09 13.39
CA VAL A 246 4.05 -24.28 12.95
C VAL A 246 4.95 -24.78 14.09
N LYS A 247 4.73 -26.01 14.55
CA LYS A 247 5.65 -26.64 15.50
C LYS A 247 7.01 -26.89 14.84
N ASN A 248 8.06 -26.56 15.58
CA ASN A 248 9.44 -26.68 15.12
C ASN A 248 10.05 -28.05 15.49
N ASP A 249 9.39 -29.14 15.14
CA ASP A 249 9.86 -30.50 15.46
C ASP A 249 11.10 -30.93 14.63
N PHE A 250 11.44 -30.17 13.58
CA PHE A 250 12.55 -30.44 12.66
C PHE A 250 13.82 -29.63 12.96
N GLY A 251 13.83 -28.82 14.01
CA GLY A 251 14.97 -28.00 14.38
C GLY A 251 15.29 -26.88 13.38
N PHE A 252 14.28 -26.39 12.65
CA PHE A 252 14.45 -25.24 11.79
C PHE A 252 14.83 -24.02 12.62
N HIS A 253 15.59 -23.11 12.04
CA HIS A 253 16.02 -21.87 12.70
C HIS A 253 16.16 -20.73 11.70
N PHE A 254 16.16 -19.50 12.21
CA PHE A 254 16.40 -18.33 11.37
C PHE A 254 17.90 -18.08 11.21
N LEU A 255 18.31 -17.81 9.96
CA LEU A 255 19.68 -17.36 9.68
C LEU A 255 19.79 -15.85 9.93
N PRO A 256 20.83 -15.39 10.64
CA PRO A 256 21.07 -13.96 10.82
C PRO A 256 21.49 -13.29 9.51
N ILE A 257 20.98 -12.08 9.26
CA ILE A 257 21.31 -11.26 8.10
C ILE A 257 22.08 -10.04 8.55
N PRO A 258 23.35 -9.89 8.16
CA PRO A 258 24.16 -8.73 8.53
C PRO A 258 23.72 -7.47 7.78
N LEU A 259 23.59 -6.34 8.49
CA LEU A 259 23.12 -5.06 7.91
C LEU A 259 24.14 -4.42 6.96
N ASP A 260 25.42 -4.60 7.17
CA ASP A 260 26.53 -3.92 6.48
C ASP A 260 26.47 -3.98 4.94
N LYS A 261 25.74 -4.96 4.41
CA LYS A 261 25.52 -5.14 2.97
C LYS A 261 24.19 -4.55 2.47
N PHE A 262 23.40 -3.95 3.34
CA PHE A 262 21.99 -3.64 3.08
C PHE A 262 21.54 -2.26 3.55
N ASP A 263 22.41 -1.44 4.11
CA ASP A 263 22.12 -0.17 4.79
C ASP A 263 21.59 0.96 3.88
N ASP A 264 21.57 0.74 2.58
CA ASP A 264 21.05 1.69 1.59
C ASP A 264 19.51 1.68 1.44
N ILE A 265 18.87 0.51 1.64
CA ILE A 265 17.41 0.33 1.43
C ILE A 265 16.75 -0.29 2.66
N TYR A 266 17.50 -1.12 3.39
CA TYR A 266 16.98 -1.88 4.52
C TYR A 266 17.41 -1.27 5.84
N VAL A 267 16.64 -1.55 6.87
CA VAL A 267 16.92 -1.08 8.24
C VAL A 267 17.24 -2.27 9.16
N PRO A 268 18.02 -2.07 10.23
CA PRO A 268 18.29 -3.14 11.19
C PRO A 268 17.01 -3.59 11.88
N SER A 269 16.90 -4.88 12.11
CA SER A 269 15.85 -5.49 12.92
C SER A 269 16.34 -6.75 13.61
N THR A 270 15.57 -7.27 14.56
CA THR A 270 15.89 -8.48 15.30
C THR A 270 14.66 -9.35 15.45
N LEU A 271 14.82 -10.67 15.46
CA LEU A 271 13.79 -11.63 15.84
C LEU A 271 14.06 -12.12 17.25
N THR A 272 13.05 -12.14 18.10
CA THR A 272 13.17 -12.45 19.52
C THR A 272 12.35 -13.68 19.91
N SER A 273 12.57 -14.20 21.11
CA SER A 273 11.73 -15.26 21.68
C SER A 273 10.29 -14.83 21.90
N ASP A 274 10.02 -13.54 22.10
CA ASP A 274 8.66 -13.01 22.23
C ASP A 274 7.91 -13.05 20.88
N ASP A 275 8.65 -12.87 19.79
CA ASP A 275 8.08 -12.98 18.44
C ASP A 275 7.86 -14.47 18.06
N TYR A 276 8.87 -15.33 18.36
CA TYR A 276 8.93 -16.71 17.89
C TYR A 276 9.52 -17.69 18.91
N PRO A 277 8.79 -18.04 19.98
CA PRO A 277 9.33 -18.87 21.08
C PRO A 277 9.72 -20.30 20.65
N GLY A 278 9.19 -20.77 19.51
CA GLY A 278 9.57 -22.07 18.95
C GLY A 278 10.87 -22.09 18.14
N TYR A 279 11.42 -20.91 17.81
CA TYR A 279 12.58 -20.75 16.93
C TYR A 279 13.73 -19.97 17.55
N VAL A 280 13.45 -19.11 18.52
CA VAL A 280 14.43 -18.27 19.23
C VAL A 280 14.32 -18.56 20.72
N LYS A 281 15.42 -18.89 21.37
CA LYS A 281 15.42 -19.20 22.80
C LYS A 281 15.27 -17.95 23.66
N PRO A 282 14.71 -18.06 24.87
CA PRO A 282 14.65 -16.95 25.80
C PRO A 282 16.02 -16.30 26.03
N GLY A 283 16.09 -14.97 25.88
CA GLY A 283 17.33 -14.22 26.02
C GLY A 283 18.25 -14.20 24.79
N GLU A 284 17.95 -14.98 23.76
CA GLU A 284 18.63 -14.92 22.47
C GLU A 284 17.88 -14.00 21.49
N THR A 285 18.60 -13.46 20.50
CA THR A 285 18.08 -12.70 19.39
C THR A 285 18.71 -13.18 18.09
N VAL A 286 17.98 -13.05 16.99
CA VAL A 286 18.53 -13.26 15.63
C VAL A 286 18.49 -11.93 14.90
N ASP A 287 19.67 -11.41 14.57
CA ASP A 287 19.78 -10.18 13.80
C ASP A 287 19.25 -10.40 12.38
N THR A 288 18.47 -9.45 11.92
CA THR A 288 17.94 -9.47 10.56
C THR A 288 17.82 -8.04 10.05
N ILE A 289 17.38 -7.91 8.81
CA ILE A 289 17.06 -6.64 8.17
C ILE A 289 15.55 -6.55 7.92
N GLY A 290 15.08 -5.34 7.82
CA GLY A 290 13.69 -5.07 7.50
C GLY A 290 13.56 -4.08 6.36
N VAL A 291 12.44 -4.15 5.67
CA VAL A 291 12.06 -3.22 4.61
C VAL A 291 10.80 -2.47 4.99
N GLN A 292 10.73 -1.19 4.64
CA GLN A 292 9.53 -0.38 4.88
C GLN A 292 8.35 -0.91 4.07
N ALA A 293 7.25 -1.24 4.75
CA ALA A 293 5.95 -1.41 4.13
C ALA A 293 5.34 -0.02 3.90
N VAL A 294 4.75 0.18 2.74
CA VAL A 294 4.29 1.47 2.25
C VAL A 294 2.86 1.39 1.76
N LEU A 295 2.02 2.32 2.20
CA LEU A 295 0.68 2.50 1.66
C LEU A 295 0.79 3.38 0.41
N ALA A 296 0.87 2.73 -0.74
CA ALA A 296 1.05 3.34 -2.05
C ALA A 296 -0.28 3.74 -2.69
N VAL A 297 -0.25 4.75 -3.52
CA VAL A 297 -1.40 5.29 -4.24
C VAL A 297 -0.99 5.70 -5.65
N PHE A 298 -1.88 5.53 -6.64
CA PHE A 298 -1.65 6.14 -7.94
C PHE A 298 -1.85 7.66 -7.84
N ASN A 299 -1.02 8.42 -8.53
CA ASN A 299 -1.11 9.89 -8.56
C ASN A 299 -2.25 10.34 -9.47
N TRP A 300 -3.48 10.25 -8.99
CA TRP A 300 -4.69 10.58 -9.72
C TRP A 300 -4.76 12.08 -10.05
N PRO A 301 -5.21 12.46 -11.28
CA PRO A 301 -5.50 13.85 -11.60
C PRO A 301 -6.54 14.46 -10.66
N LYS A 302 -6.33 15.71 -10.24
CA LYS A 302 -7.17 16.42 -9.24
C LYS A 302 -8.67 16.42 -9.57
N ASP A 303 -9.03 16.46 -10.84
CA ASP A 303 -10.44 16.54 -11.27
C ASP A 303 -11.09 15.16 -11.45
N SER A 304 -10.38 14.08 -11.15
CA SER A 304 -10.90 12.72 -11.33
C SER A 304 -11.74 12.26 -10.14
N ASP A 305 -12.72 11.40 -10.41
CA ASP A 305 -13.51 10.74 -9.35
C ASP A 305 -12.64 9.93 -8.40
N ARG A 306 -11.55 9.36 -8.92
CA ARG A 306 -10.60 8.59 -8.13
C ARG A 306 -9.81 9.47 -7.17
N TYR A 307 -9.41 10.68 -7.59
CA TYR A 307 -8.78 11.65 -6.69
C TYR A 307 -9.68 11.97 -5.50
N ARG A 308 -10.97 12.28 -5.75
CA ARG A 308 -11.94 12.60 -4.68
C ARG A 308 -12.15 11.45 -3.70
N ARG A 309 -12.21 10.19 -4.21
CA ARG A 309 -12.33 8.99 -3.36
C ARG A 309 -11.11 8.79 -2.49
N VAL A 310 -9.92 8.89 -3.09
CA VAL A 310 -8.65 8.75 -2.37
C VAL A 310 -8.46 9.89 -1.36
N GLN A 311 -8.86 11.11 -1.70
CA GLN A 311 -8.85 12.23 -0.74
C GLN A 311 -9.67 11.89 0.51
N ARG A 312 -10.90 11.44 0.33
CA ARG A 312 -11.76 11.03 1.45
C ARG A 312 -11.17 9.86 2.25
N PHE A 313 -10.55 8.90 1.56
CA PHE A 313 -9.82 7.84 2.23
C PHE A 313 -8.69 8.40 3.11
N VAL A 314 -7.86 9.30 2.57
CA VAL A 314 -6.74 9.91 3.31
C VAL A 314 -7.27 10.68 4.52
N ASP A 315 -8.32 11.50 4.36
CA ASP A 315 -8.93 12.23 5.46
C ASP A 315 -9.36 11.30 6.60
N PHE A 316 -10.13 10.25 6.28
CA PHE A 316 -10.60 9.30 7.29
C PHE A 316 -9.48 8.46 7.90
N TYR A 317 -8.47 8.09 7.11
CA TYR A 317 -7.33 7.32 7.59
C TYR A 317 -6.52 8.10 8.63
N PHE A 318 -6.24 9.37 8.36
CA PHE A 318 -5.53 10.23 9.30
C PHE A 318 -6.38 10.59 10.52
N ASP A 319 -7.65 10.98 10.34
CA ASP A 319 -8.52 11.40 11.44
C ASP A 319 -8.82 10.25 12.43
N ARG A 320 -8.86 9.02 11.93
CA ARG A 320 -9.15 7.83 12.75
C ARG A 320 -7.91 7.02 13.09
N PHE A 321 -6.72 7.53 12.80
CA PHE A 321 -5.47 6.78 12.94
C PHE A 321 -5.24 6.24 14.36
N SER A 322 -5.55 7.03 15.38
CA SER A 322 -5.37 6.64 16.80
C SER A 322 -6.13 5.36 17.18
N LYS A 323 -7.21 5.03 16.49
CA LYS A 323 -7.96 3.79 16.72
C LYS A 323 -7.17 2.54 16.34
N PHE A 324 -6.35 2.60 15.27
CA PHE A 324 -5.52 1.47 14.86
C PHE A 324 -4.48 1.10 15.92
N GLN A 325 -4.05 2.04 16.74
CA GLN A 325 -3.04 1.83 17.78
C GLN A 325 -3.58 1.15 19.04
N GLN A 326 -4.89 0.87 19.08
CA GLN A 326 -5.57 0.21 20.20
C GLN A 326 -5.94 -1.23 19.86
N PRO A 327 -6.05 -2.14 20.85
CA PRO A 327 -6.64 -3.44 20.62
C PRO A 327 -8.06 -3.31 20.04
N PRO A 328 -8.50 -4.22 19.18
CA PRO A 328 -7.89 -5.49 18.78
C PRO A 328 -7.06 -5.42 17.47
N TYR A 329 -6.59 -4.24 17.07
CA TYR A 329 -5.78 -4.08 15.87
C TYR A 329 -4.37 -4.65 16.03
N HIS A 330 -3.70 -4.92 14.92
CA HIS A 330 -2.37 -5.50 14.91
C HIS A 330 -1.36 -4.64 15.70
N PRO A 331 -0.49 -5.22 16.57
CA PRO A 331 0.45 -4.44 17.39
C PRO A 331 1.36 -3.50 16.60
N LYS A 332 1.75 -3.88 15.38
CA LYS A 332 2.59 -3.06 14.50
C LYS A 332 1.98 -1.70 14.11
N TRP A 333 0.68 -1.49 14.28
CA TRP A 333 0.10 -0.15 14.12
C TRP A 333 0.68 0.89 15.09
N ARG A 334 1.20 0.45 16.24
CA ARG A 334 1.83 1.34 17.22
C ARG A 334 3.18 1.88 16.75
N SER A 335 3.86 1.19 15.83
CA SER A 335 5.12 1.63 15.24
C SER A 335 4.95 2.48 13.98
N VAL A 336 3.73 2.58 13.44
CA VAL A 336 3.45 3.40 12.26
C VAL A 336 3.62 4.88 12.57
N ASN A 337 4.47 5.55 11.79
CA ASN A 337 4.67 7.00 11.85
C ASN A 337 4.17 7.64 10.55
N LEU A 338 3.00 8.29 10.60
CA LEU A 338 2.40 8.94 9.44
C LEU A 338 3.30 10.00 8.79
N ALA A 339 4.17 10.63 9.57
CA ALA A 339 5.09 11.67 9.10
C ALA A 339 6.42 11.11 8.55
N ALA A 340 6.70 9.81 8.73
CA ALA A 340 7.93 9.20 8.28
C ALA A 340 8.12 9.35 6.77
N LYS A 341 9.33 9.63 6.35
CA LYS A 341 9.74 9.68 4.93
C LYS A 341 10.11 8.29 4.47
N VAL A 342 9.81 7.99 3.22
CA VAL A 342 10.27 6.77 2.55
C VAL A 342 11.32 7.21 1.51
N PRO A 343 12.59 6.80 1.67
CA PRO A 343 13.63 7.19 0.74
C PRO A 343 13.27 6.82 -0.71
N GLY A 344 13.54 7.72 -1.65
CA GLY A 344 13.24 7.49 -3.06
C GLY A 344 11.77 7.58 -3.47
N TRP A 345 10.83 7.83 -2.54
CA TRP A 345 9.41 7.97 -2.84
C TRP A 345 8.92 9.41 -2.67
N THR A 346 7.95 9.80 -3.48
CA THR A 346 7.22 11.07 -3.34
C THR A 346 5.95 10.84 -2.52
N ARG A 347 5.75 11.66 -1.48
CA ARG A 347 4.49 11.61 -0.72
C ARG A 347 3.34 12.15 -1.56
N TYR A 348 2.18 11.52 -1.45
CA TYR A 348 0.96 11.96 -2.12
C TYR A 348 0.52 13.33 -1.60
N VAL A 349 0.20 14.25 -2.50
CA VAL A 349 -0.06 15.65 -2.17
C VAL A 349 -1.11 15.82 -1.06
N ILE A 350 -2.20 15.06 -1.09
CA ILE A 350 -3.26 15.12 -0.08
C ILE A 350 -2.73 14.69 1.29
N ALA A 351 -1.89 13.66 1.35
CA ALA A 351 -1.29 13.19 2.61
C ALA A 351 -0.32 14.23 3.19
N GLU A 352 0.44 14.92 2.33
CA GLU A 352 1.32 16.02 2.75
C GLU A 352 0.52 17.21 3.29
N GLU A 353 -0.53 17.61 2.59
CA GLU A 353 -1.45 18.68 3.02
C GLU A 353 -2.12 18.33 4.37
N LYS A 354 -2.53 17.08 4.56
CA LYS A 354 -3.14 16.60 5.80
C LYS A 354 -2.16 16.64 6.98
N LEU A 355 -0.93 16.20 6.76
CA LEU A 355 0.14 16.29 7.78
C LEU A 355 0.41 17.73 8.18
N LYS A 356 0.46 18.64 7.20
CA LYS A 356 0.63 20.06 7.48
C LYS A 356 -0.54 20.60 8.32
N GLN A 357 -1.78 20.30 7.95
CA GLN A 357 -2.96 20.70 8.74
C GLN A 357 -2.90 20.19 10.18
N ILE A 358 -2.49 18.91 10.39
CA ILE A 358 -2.33 18.33 11.73
C ILE A 358 -1.22 19.05 12.51
N SER A 359 -0.12 19.39 11.84
CA SER A 359 0.98 20.13 12.45
C SER A 359 0.55 21.55 12.87
N ASP A 360 -0.16 22.24 11.98
CA ASP A 360 -0.62 23.61 12.19
C ASP A 360 -1.76 23.69 13.22
N SER A 361 -2.57 22.64 13.35
CA SER A 361 -3.69 22.54 14.29
C SER A 361 -3.29 22.09 15.70
N LYS A 362 -2.09 21.52 15.87
CA LYS A 362 -1.58 21.24 17.22
C LYS A 362 -1.26 22.57 17.92
N PRO A 363 -1.95 22.92 19.02
CA PRO A 363 -1.60 24.09 19.76
C PRO A 363 -0.14 24.00 20.20
N ALA A 364 0.59 25.09 20.07
CA ALA A 364 2.00 25.19 20.49
C ALA A 364 2.19 25.06 22.01
N VAL A 365 1.13 24.77 22.74
CA VAL A 365 1.11 24.66 24.20
C VAL A 365 0.81 23.19 24.57
N LEU A 366 1.85 22.40 24.76
CA LEU A 366 1.74 21.18 25.53
C LEU A 366 1.36 21.55 26.97
N ASP A 367 0.31 20.94 27.50
CA ASP A 367 -0.16 21.15 28.86
C ASP A 367 0.99 20.95 29.86
N PRO A 368 1.37 21.97 30.64
CA PRO A 368 2.43 21.85 31.65
C PRO A 368 2.19 20.73 32.67
N SER A 369 0.93 20.36 32.90
CA SER A 369 0.59 19.26 33.80
C SER A 369 1.06 17.91 33.27
N LEU A 370 0.94 17.66 31.97
CA LEU A 370 1.44 16.45 31.32
C LEU A 370 2.98 16.39 31.34
N ALA A 371 3.64 17.53 31.21
CA ALA A 371 5.10 17.61 31.33
C ALA A 371 5.58 17.23 32.72
N ARG A 372 4.91 17.68 33.77
CA ARG A 372 5.22 17.29 35.17
C ARG A 372 5.00 15.79 35.40
N VAL A 373 3.92 15.22 34.90
CA VAL A 373 3.65 13.77 34.97
C VAL A 373 4.75 12.97 34.27
N GLN A 374 5.24 13.42 33.13
CA GLN A 374 6.32 12.74 32.42
C GLN A 374 7.65 12.88 33.17
N ALA A 375 7.98 14.05 33.70
CA ALA A 375 9.17 14.28 34.50
C ALA A 375 9.17 13.36 35.75
N ALA A 376 8.01 13.23 36.41
CA ALA A 376 7.87 12.32 37.58
C ALA A 376 8.03 10.84 37.21
N ARG A 377 7.66 10.44 35.98
CA ARG A 377 7.89 9.07 35.51
C ARG A 377 9.35 8.77 35.19
N VAL A 378 10.08 9.76 34.66
CA VAL A 378 11.50 9.62 34.31
C VAL A 378 12.40 9.63 35.55
N ALA A 379 12.07 10.43 36.55
CA ALA A 379 12.85 10.56 37.80
C ALA A 379 11.94 10.38 39.04
N PRO A 380 11.40 9.18 39.29
CA PRO A 380 10.32 8.98 40.26
C PRO A 380 10.67 9.32 41.71
N ASN A 381 11.95 9.33 42.05
CA ASN A 381 12.44 9.56 43.43
C ASN A 381 13.33 10.82 43.55
N ASP A 382 13.43 11.64 42.53
CA ASP A 382 14.29 12.82 42.51
C ASP A 382 13.49 14.08 42.09
N VAL A 383 13.02 14.80 43.09
CA VAL A 383 12.22 16.01 42.92
C VAL A 383 12.98 17.13 42.20
N ALA A 384 14.31 17.23 42.46
CA ALA A 384 15.15 18.25 41.80
C ALA A 384 15.31 17.95 40.30
N GLU A 385 15.52 16.69 39.97
CA GLU A 385 15.59 16.26 38.55
C GLU A 385 14.24 16.36 37.83
N GLN A 386 13.13 16.09 38.52
CA GLN A 386 11.77 16.33 37.96
C GLN A 386 11.57 17.78 37.60
N GLU A 387 11.93 18.71 38.45
CA GLU A 387 11.79 20.15 38.20
C GLU A 387 12.75 20.61 37.09
N ARG A 388 13.97 20.09 37.03
CA ARG A 388 14.92 20.38 35.96
C ARG A 388 14.40 19.92 34.61
N LEU A 389 13.88 18.71 34.50
CA LEU A 389 13.26 18.16 33.28
C LEU A 389 12.03 18.96 32.87
N PHE A 390 11.23 19.39 33.85
CA PHE A 390 10.08 20.22 33.59
C PHE A 390 10.47 21.60 33.04
N GLN A 391 11.48 22.26 33.61
CA GLN A 391 11.98 23.55 33.13
C GLN A 391 12.59 23.44 31.73
N GLN A 392 13.38 22.42 31.44
CA GLN A 392 13.90 22.16 30.10
C GLN A 392 12.78 21.97 29.08
N PHE A 393 11.71 21.29 29.47
CA PHE A 393 10.54 21.13 28.63
C PHE A 393 9.82 22.47 28.33
N ILE A 394 9.66 23.30 29.36
CA ILE A 394 9.04 24.64 29.20
C ILE A 394 9.89 25.52 28.27
N GLU A 395 11.22 25.54 28.45
CA GLU A 395 12.14 26.29 27.60
C GLU A 395 12.10 25.79 26.14
N TRP A 396 12.13 24.48 25.94
CA TRP A 396 12.02 23.88 24.62
C TRP A 396 10.69 24.22 23.94
N ASN A 397 9.59 24.21 24.69
CA ASN A 397 8.25 24.57 24.19
C ASN A 397 8.15 26.05 23.81
N ARG A 398 8.78 26.96 24.60
CA ARG A 398 8.90 28.39 24.29
C ARG A 398 9.75 28.66 23.04
N ALA A 399 10.84 27.92 22.86
CA ALA A 399 11.69 28.04 21.68
C ALA A 399 10.94 27.63 20.41
N ARG A 400 10.14 26.55 20.45
CA ARG A 400 9.30 26.11 19.32
C ARG A 400 8.19 27.09 18.96
N GLY A 401 7.58 27.73 19.96
CA GLY A 401 6.55 28.75 19.70
C GLY A 401 7.09 30.00 19.01
N LYS A 402 8.36 30.33 19.17
CA LYS A 402 9.02 31.45 18.48
C LYS A 402 9.40 31.13 17.03
N THR A 403 9.72 29.86 16.71
CA THR A 403 10.07 29.43 15.36
C THR A 403 8.84 29.26 14.44
N ALA A 404 7.65 29.13 15.02
CA ALA A 404 6.39 29.02 14.29
C ALA A 404 5.78 30.39 13.91
N GLN A 405 6.36 31.51 14.38
CA GLN A 405 5.93 32.88 14.09
C GLN A 405 6.87 33.64 13.13
N GLN A 406 7.92 33.00 12.63
CA GLN A 406 8.79 33.45 11.54
C GLN A 406 8.58 32.58 10.29
#